data_f4bf2a4ba97edb98bc168734785e4f3f
#
_entry.id   f4bf2a4ba97edb98bc168734785e4f3f
#
_cell.length_a   1.000
_cell.length_b   1.000
_cell.length_c   1.000
_cell.angle_alpha   90.00
_cell.angle_beta   90.00
_cell.angle_gamma   90.00
#
_symmetry.space_group_name_H-M   'P 1'
#
loop_
_entity.id
_entity.type
_entity.pdbx_description
1 polymer ?
#
loop_
_entity_poly.entity_id
_entity_poly.type
_entity_poly.pdbx_seq_one_letter_code
_entity_poly.pdbx_strand_id
1 'polypeptide(L)'
;MTQAQQAAADLARIKAETLPIPTGIQTALAEHYQALLHTNDFYQYLTLFKELGQKQTQQQSRGRKINAMDAYFYQMVERVLREELAVAFGESQQEAGRRLLEILR
;
A
#
# COMPACT_ATOMS: atom_id res chain seq x y z
N MET A 1 17.49 0.44 0.10
CA MET A 1 16.80 -0.47 -0.83
C MET A 1 16.53 -1.81 -0.15
N THR A 2 15.32 -2.34 -0.29
CA THR A 2 14.94 -3.61 0.34
C THR A 2 15.56 -4.80 -0.41
N GLN A 3 16.05 -5.79 0.34
CA GLN A 3 16.54 -7.04 -0.22
C GLN A 3 15.39 -8.04 -0.37
N ALA A 4 15.55 -9.01 -1.28
CA ALA A 4 14.49 -9.97 -1.60
C ALA A 4 13.98 -10.74 -0.36
N GLN A 5 14.88 -11.18 0.51
CA GLN A 5 14.48 -11.91 1.73
C GLN A 5 13.64 -11.04 2.66
N GLN A 6 14.08 -9.80 2.87
CA GLN A 6 13.35 -8.87 3.73
C GLN A 6 12.01 -8.49 3.09
N ALA A 7 11.99 -8.27 1.78
CA ALA A 7 10.75 -7.97 1.06
C ALA A 7 9.75 -9.12 1.18
N ALA A 8 10.19 -10.35 1.02
CA ALA A 8 9.33 -11.53 1.15
C ALA A 8 8.75 -11.64 2.57
N ALA A 9 9.58 -11.41 3.59
CA ALA A 9 9.14 -11.44 4.97
C ALA A 9 8.12 -10.34 5.26
N ASP A 10 8.37 -9.14 4.77
CA ASP A 10 7.47 -8.01 4.95
C ASP A 10 6.14 -8.21 4.24
N LEU A 11 6.16 -8.77 3.03
CA LEU A 11 4.93 -9.10 2.30
C LEU A 11 4.07 -10.12 3.06
N ALA A 12 4.70 -11.17 3.58
CA ALA A 12 4.00 -12.18 4.36
C ALA A 12 3.42 -11.58 5.65
N ARG A 13 4.19 -10.73 6.31
CA ARG A 13 3.76 -10.09 7.56
C ARG A 13 2.58 -9.14 7.32
N ILE A 14 2.67 -8.29 6.29
CA ILE A 14 1.59 -7.33 6.04
C ILE A 14 0.32 -8.04 5.57
N LYS A 15 0.45 -9.13 4.83
CA LYS A 15 -0.72 -9.90 4.41
C LYS A 15 -1.50 -10.44 5.61
N ALA A 16 -0.80 -10.89 6.64
CA ALA A 16 -1.41 -11.44 7.85
C ALA A 16 -1.95 -10.35 8.80
N GLU A 17 -1.52 -9.11 8.62
CA GLU A 17 -1.86 -8.02 9.52
C GLU A 17 -3.30 -7.56 9.33
N THR A 18 -4.03 -7.35 10.43
CA THR A 18 -5.35 -6.73 10.39
C THR A 18 -5.19 -5.24 10.67
N LEU A 19 -5.45 -4.42 9.66
CA LEU A 19 -5.29 -2.97 9.79
C LEU A 19 -6.64 -2.28 9.87
N PRO A 20 -6.76 -1.21 10.67
CA PRO A 20 -7.97 -0.40 10.68
C PRO A 20 -8.09 0.34 9.35
N ILE A 21 -9.31 0.57 8.91
CA ILE A 21 -9.55 1.39 7.72
C ILE A 21 -9.42 2.86 8.12
N PRO A 22 -8.58 3.65 7.44
CA PRO A 22 -8.39 5.06 7.79
C PRO A 22 -9.69 5.84 7.65
N THR A 23 -10.08 6.53 8.71
CA THR A 23 -11.28 7.36 8.74
C THR A 23 -10.95 8.70 9.39
N GLY A 24 -11.76 9.72 9.10
CA GLY A 24 -11.61 11.03 9.68
C GLY A 24 -11.64 12.13 8.64
N ILE A 25 -11.31 13.35 9.08
CA ILE A 25 -11.30 14.49 8.20
C ILE A 25 -10.09 14.43 7.26
N GLN A 26 -10.26 15.04 6.09
CA GLN A 26 -9.28 14.95 4.99
C GLN A 26 -7.88 15.41 5.40
N THR A 27 -7.78 16.49 6.19
CA THR A 27 -6.50 17.00 6.66
C THR A 27 -5.76 15.98 7.54
N ALA A 28 -6.48 15.37 8.47
CA ALA A 28 -5.89 14.37 9.36
C ALA A 28 -5.48 13.11 8.59
N LEU A 29 -6.27 12.71 7.61
CA LEU A 29 -5.92 11.57 6.74
C LEU A 29 -4.67 11.86 5.93
N ALA A 30 -4.56 13.07 5.36
CA ALA A 30 -3.37 13.45 4.59
C ALA A 30 -2.12 13.41 5.46
N GLU A 31 -2.20 13.90 6.70
CA GLU A 31 -1.08 13.86 7.63
C GLU A 31 -0.67 12.42 7.94
N HIS A 32 -1.64 11.53 8.16
CA HIS A 32 -1.38 10.12 8.40
C HIS A 32 -0.66 9.47 7.22
N TYR A 33 -1.15 9.69 6.00
CA TYR A 33 -0.54 9.12 4.80
C TYR A 33 0.88 9.64 4.59
N GLN A 34 1.07 10.95 4.78
CA GLN A 34 2.39 11.57 4.62
C GLN A 34 3.37 11.08 5.68
N ALA A 35 2.90 10.88 6.91
CA ALA A 35 3.75 10.35 7.98
C ALA A 35 4.31 8.97 7.62
N LEU A 36 3.48 8.09 7.05
CA LEU A 36 3.93 6.77 6.61
C LEU A 36 4.93 6.86 5.46
N LEU A 37 4.72 7.78 4.51
CA LEU A 37 5.64 7.98 3.39
C LEU A 37 6.98 8.56 3.83
N HIS A 38 6.98 9.43 4.83
CA HIS A 38 8.21 10.08 5.31
C HIS A 38 9.11 9.16 6.11
N THR A 39 8.64 7.96 6.48
CA THR A 39 9.47 6.99 7.21
C THR A 39 10.59 6.43 6.36
N ASN A 40 10.48 6.47 5.03
CA ASN A 40 11.38 5.79 4.10
C ASN A 40 11.55 4.29 4.44
N ASP A 41 10.53 3.71 5.05
CA ASP A 41 10.53 2.31 5.48
C ASP A 41 9.59 1.50 4.58
N PHE A 42 10.13 0.45 3.98
CA PHE A 42 9.38 -0.40 3.05
C PHE A 42 8.11 -0.97 3.69
N TYR A 43 8.20 -1.43 4.95
CA TYR A 43 7.04 -2.00 5.64
C TYR A 43 5.94 -0.96 5.87
N GLN A 44 6.33 0.27 6.20
CA GLN A 44 5.36 1.35 6.37
C GLN A 44 4.68 1.72 5.06
N TYR A 45 5.39 1.62 3.95
CA TYR A 45 4.78 1.79 2.62
C TYR A 45 3.76 0.68 2.34
N LEU A 46 4.07 -0.56 2.70
CA LEU A 46 3.11 -1.66 2.58
C LEU A 46 1.89 -1.44 3.46
N THR A 47 2.08 -0.90 4.67
CA THR A 47 1.00 -0.53 5.57
C THR A 47 0.06 0.47 4.91
N LEU A 48 0.62 1.54 4.36
CA LEU A 48 -0.16 2.56 3.66
C LEU A 48 -0.91 1.97 2.47
N PHE A 49 -0.24 1.15 1.68
CA PHE A 49 -0.85 0.50 0.53
C PHE A 49 -2.05 -0.37 0.95
N LYS A 50 -1.88 -1.17 1.99
CA LYS A 50 -2.95 -2.05 2.47
C LYS A 50 -4.13 -1.26 3.05
N GLU A 51 -3.85 -0.25 3.86
CA GLU A 51 -4.90 0.62 4.41
C GLU A 51 -5.75 1.23 3.30
N LEU A 52 -5.09 1.84 2.30
CA LEU A 52 -5.79 2.49 1.21
C LEU A 52 -6.51 1.50 0.29
N GLY A 53 -5.88 0.36 0.02
CA GLY A 53 -6.50 -0.69 -0.80
C GLY A 53 -7.77 -1.24 -0.17
N GLN A 54 -7.74 -1.50 1.13
CA GLN A 54 -8.92 -1.95 1.87
C GLN A 54 -10.02 -0.89 1.89
N LYS A 55 -9.64 0.37 2.09
CA LYS A 55 -10.60 1.48 2.09
C LYS A 55 -11.30 1.62 0.74
N GLN A 56 -10.54 1.55 -0.36
CA GLN A 56 -11.10 1.61 -1.71
C GLN A 56 -12.07 0.47 -1.98
N THR A 57 -11.69 -0.75 -1.61
CA THR A 57 -12.54 -1.92 -1.78
C THR A 57 -13.84 -1.77 -1.00
N GLN A 58 -13.77 -1.27 0.23
CA GLN A 58 -14.96 -1.05 1.06
C GLN A 58 -15.87 0.01 0.44
N GLN A 59 -15.29 1.11 -0.05
CA GLN A 59 -16.07 2.18 -0.66
C GLN A 59 -16.76 1.71 -1.94
N GLN A 60 -16.05 0.95 -2.77
CA GLN A 60 -16.63 0.40 -4.00
C GLN A 60 -17.76 -0.58 -3.72
N SER A 61 -17.61 -1.43 -2.70
CA SER A 61 -18.66 -2.38 -2.34
C SER A 61 -19.92 -1.70 -1.83
N ARG A 62 -19.81 -0.47 -1.34
CA ARG A 62 -20.92 0.35 -0.88
C ARG A 62 -21.44 1.31 -1.95
N GLY A 63 -20.93 1.20 -3.18
CA GLY A 63 -21.33 2.08 -4.28
C GLY A 63 -20.85 3.52 -4.13
N ARG A 64 -19.85 3.77 -3.29
CA ARG A 64 -19.30 5.11 -3.07
C ARG A 64 -18.15 5.38 -4.02
N LYS A 65 -17.99 6.65 -4.39
CA LYS A 65 -16.84 7.10 -5.17
C LYS A 65 -15.60 7.10 -4.30
N ILE A 66 -14.47 6.72 -4.92
CA ILE A 66 -13.17 6.80 -4.27
C ILE A 66 -12.78 8.29 -4.16
N ASN A 67 -12.33 8.68 -2.96
CA ASN A 67 -11.84 10.03 -2.72
C ASN A 67 -10.59 10.28 -3.56
N ALA A 68 -10.51 11.44 -4.21
CA ALA A 68 -9.38 11.77 -5.10
C ALA A 68 -8.04 11.77 -4.35
N MET A 69 -8.02 12.24 -3.10
CA MET A 69 -6.80 12.25 -2.28
C MET A 69 -6.35 10.82 -1.98
N ASP A 70 -7.28 9.95 -1.58
CA ASP A 70 -6.97 8.55 -1.30
C ASP A 70 -6.44 7.86 -2.56
N ALA A 71 -7.07 8.10 -3.70
CA ALA A 71 -6.63 7.53 -4.98
C ALA A 71 -5.21 7.99 -5.34
N TYR A 72 -4.91 9.26 -5.11
CA TYR A 72 -3.58 9.81 -5.37
C TYR A 72 -2.51 9.12 -4.54
N PHE A 73 -2.72 9.00 -3.23
CA PHE A 73 -1.76 8.34 -2.35
C PHE A 73 -1.62 6.86 -2.67
N TYR A 74 -2.73 6.20 -2.98
CA TYR A 74 -2.71 4.78 -3.34
C TYR A 74 -1.87 4.55 -4.59
N GLN A 75 -2.10 5.32 -5.65
CA GLN A 75 -1.35 5.18 -6.90
C GLN A 75 0.13 5.47 -6.71
N MET A 76 0.45 6.48 -5.90
CA MET A 76 1.83 6.86 -5.65
C MET A 76 2.58 5.77 -4.89
N VAL A 77 2.03 5.27 -3.80
CA VAL A 77 2.68 4.25 -3.00
C VAL A 77 2.75 2.91 -3.75
N GLU A 78 1.70 2.58 -4.50
CA GLU A 78 1.69 1.36 -5.32
C GLU A 78 2.82 1.38 -6.35
N ARG A 79 3.01 2.51 -7.03
CA ARG A 79 4.07 2.64 -8.02
C ARG A 79 5.45 2.49 -7.40
N VAL A 80 5.70 3.15 -6.27
CA VAL A 80 6.99 3.05 -5.57
C VAL A 80 7.25 1.62 -5.13
N LEU A 81 6.27 0.96 -4.54
CA LEU A 81 6.39 -0.42 -4.09
C LEU A 81 6.63 -1.38 -5.25
N ARG A 82 5.89 -1.19 -6.36
CA ARG A 82 6.03 -2.04 -7.54
C ARG A 82 7.44 -1.95 -8.11
N GLU A 83 7.97 -0.73 -8.24
CA GLU A 83 9.32 -0.51 -8.73
C GLU A 83 10.35 -1.16 -7.81
N GLU A 84 10.20 -0.99 -6.51
CA GLU A 84 11.13 -1.54 -5.53
C GLU A 84 11.10 -3.07 -5.49
N LEU A 85 9.90 -3.67 -5.55
CA LEU A 85 9.76 -5.13 -5.59
C LEU A 85 10.32 -5.73 -6.87
N ALA A 86 10.10 -5.07 -8.01
CA ALA A 86 10.66 -5.52 -9.28
C ALA A 86 12.18 -5.62 -9.22
N VAL A 87 12.82 -4.62 -8.62
CA VAL A 87 14.28 -4.64 -8.42
C VAL A 87 14.69 -5.72 -7.42
N ALA A 88 14.02 -5.79 -6.28
CA ALA A 88 14.38 -6.72 -5.21
C ALA A 88 14.30 -8.18 -5.65
N PHE A 89 13.27 -8.53 -6.43
CA PHE A 89 13.04 -9.91 -6.88
C PHE A 89 13.55 -10.19 -8.29
N GLY A 90 14.08 -9.18 -8.98
CA GLY A 90 14.55 -9.34 -10.35
C GLY A 90 13.43 -9.75 -11.31
N GLU A 91 12.25 -9.15 -11.15
CA GLU A 91 11.06 -9.48 -11.94
C GLU A 91 10.47 -8.22 -12.60
N SER A 92 9.48 -8.43 -13.45
CA SER A 92 8.80 -7.31 -14.11
C SER A 92 7.93 -6.52 -13.13
N GLN A 93 7.62 -5.28 -13.50
CA GLN A 93 6.70 -4.47 -12.70
C GLN A 93 5.30 -5.09 -12.66
N GLN A 94 4.89 -5.77 -13.72
CA GLN A 94 3.62 -6.47 -13.76
C GLN A 94 3.55 -7.58 -12.71
N GLU A 95 4.60 -8.38 -12.59
CA GLU A 95 4.70 -9.43 -11.58
C GLU A 95 4.73 -8.84 -10.17
N ALA A 96 5.48 -7.76 -9.97
CA ALA A 96 5.52 -7.05 -8.70
C ALA A 96 4.13 -6.52 -8.33
N GLY A 97 3.39 -6.00 -9.30
CA GLY A 97 2.00 -5.56 -9.08
C GLY A 97 1.09 -6.68 -8.60
N ARG A 98 1.26 -7.87 -9.14
CA ARG A 98 0.50 -9.05 -8.69
C ARG A 98 0.81 -9.40 -7.24
N ARG A 99 2.07 -9.32 -6.83
CA ARG A 99 2.46 -9.55 -5.44
C ARG A 99 1.76 -8.57 -4.50
N LEU A 100 1.66 -7.31 -4.90
CA LEU A 100 0.97 -6.29 -4.10
C LEU A 100 -0.52 -6.60 -3.98
N LEU A 101 -1.17 -7.00 -5.06
CA LEU A 101 -2.60 -7.33 -5.02
C LEU A 101 -2.88 -8.52 -4.10
N GLU A 102 -1.95 -9.45 -3.97
CA GLU A 102 -2.11 -10.60 -3.08
C GLU A 102 -2.26 -10.20 -1.62
N ILE A 103 -1.65 -9.10 -1.18
CA ILE A 103 -1.77 -8.68 0.21
C ILE A 103 -3.14 -8.08 0.54
N LEU A 104 -3.93 -7.74 -0.48
CA LEU A 104 -5.28 -7.19 -0.30
C LEU A 104 -6.37 -8.27 -0.26
N ARG A 105 -6.02 -9.51 -0.53
CA ARG A 105 -6.97 -10.61 -0.54
C ARG A 105 -7.27 -11.16 0.84
#